data_529287707d6936e78e8165462582d615
#
_entry.id   529287707d6936e78e8165462582d615
#
_cell.length_a   1.000
_cell.length_b   1.000
_cell.length_c   1.000
_cell.angle_alpha   90.00
_cell.angle_beta   90.00
_cell.angle_gamma   90.00
#
_symmetry.space_group_name_H-M   'P 1'
#
loop_
_entity.id
_entity.type
_entity.pdbx_description
1 polymer ?
#
loop_
_entity_poly.entity_id
_entity_poly.type
_entity_poly.pdbx_seq_one_letter_code
_entity_poly.pdbx_strand_id
1 'polypeptide(L)'
;MPRAKDPAFFPAVRRLIEDEHIGIIFPTSGFDIYEFARHKGELEAMGVVVAMSDADAMATCENKWQFYLKTQGVFPLPETGRDAKAWNRFPCFVKPVFGKGSRDTHLCATREELEFHTLPARDMLIQEYLPGEEYTVDVLSDLSGAPLLAVPRARLETKDGISSKGRVFRDEEMERLCLELARHLGLKGPTCMQLKRDEAGRPKFMEVNPRIGGGSMFTTLAGVNIPMLLLQLIAGMELAPQKAKEIVVLRYYEEVVLDNQ
;
A
#
# COMPACT_ATOMS: atom_id res chain seq x y z
N MET A 1 -16.02 14.83 11.42
CA MET A 1 -16.05 14.46 9.99
C MET A 1 -16.99 13.27 9.78
N PRO A 2 -17.89 13.30 8.78
CA PRO A 2 -18.64 12.12 8.34
C PRO A 2 -17.70 10.99 7.88
N ARG A 3 -18.20 9.75 7.76
CA ARG A 3 -17.41 8.64 7.21
C ARG A 3 -17.27 8.80 5.70
N ALA A 4 -16.21 8.29 5.11
CA ALA A 4 -15.89 8.44 3.68
C ALA A 4 -17.01 8.05 2.70
N LYS A 5 -17.85 7.06 3.05
CA LYS A 5 -19.01 6.64 2.23
C LYS A 5 -20.28 7.45 2.46
N ASP A 6 -20.26 8.39 3.41
CA ASP A 6 -21.40 9.27 3.68
C ASP A 6 -21.45 10.38 2.62
N PRO A 7 -22.61 10.65 1.98
CA PRO A 7 -22.75 11.76 1.03
C PRO A 7 -22.33 13.12 1.62
N ALA A 8 -22.40 13.31 2.93
CA ALA A 8 -21.95 14.53 3.60
C ALA A 8 -20.41 14.62 3.75
N PHE A 9 -19.65 13.57 3.42
CA PHE A 9 -18.19 13.56 3.61
C PHE A 9 -17.50 14.65 2.79
N PHE A 10 -17.69 14.65 1.48
CA PHE A 10 -17.01 15.60 0.60
C PHE A 10 -17.42 17.06 0.82
N PRO A 11 -18.71 17.39 1.02
CA PRO A 11 -19.11 18.73 1.45
C PRO A 11 -18.42 19.20 2.76
N ALA A 12 -18.23 18.30 3.73
CA ALA A 12 -17.52 18.61 4.96
C ALA A 12 -16.02 18.85 4.74
N VAL A 13 -15.39 18.07 3.85
CA VAL A 13 -13.99 18.28 3.42
C VAL A 13 -13.82 19.65 2.78
N ARG A 14 -14.68 20.03 1.84
CA ARG A 14 -14.63 21.34 1.18
C ARG A 14 -14.72 22.48 2.17
N ARG A 15 -15.70 22.43 3.09
CA ARG A 15 -15.84 23.44 4.14
C ARG A 15 -14.57 23.55 4.98
N LEU A 16 -14.00 22.41 5.42
CA LEU A 16 -12.77 22.40 6.20
C LEU A 16 -11.60 23.05 5.45
N ILE A 17 -11.48 22.79 4.14
CA ILE A 17 -10.45 23.41 3.29
C ILE A 17 -10.61 24.93 3.26
N GLU A 18 -11.84 25.43 3.10
CA GLU A 18 -12.14 26.85 3.05
C GLU A 18 -11.91 27.53 4.41
N ASP A 19 -12.44 26.95 5.49
CA ASP A 19 -12.38 27.49 6.85
C ASP A 19 -10.94 27.52 7.39
N GLU A 20 -10.13 26.49 7.13
CA GLU A 20 -8.78 26.32 7.67
C GLU A 20 -7.67 26.68 6.66
N HIS A 21 -8.03 27.15 5.46
CA HIS A 21 -7.09 27.52 4.39
C HIS A 21 -6.10 26.41 4.04
N ILE A 22 -6.60 25.17 3.88
CA ILE A 22 -5.76 23.98 3.62
C ILE A 22 -5.22 24.04 2.19
N GLY A 23 -3.89 24.04 2.06
CA GLY A 23 -3.22 24.04 0.74
C GLY A 23 -2.77 22.65 0.27
N ILE A 24 -2.63 21.67 1.18
CA ILE A 24 -2.12 20.33 0.85
C ILE A 24 -2.91 19.27 1.61
N ILE A 25 -3.28 18.19 0.92
CA ILE A 25 -3.90 17.00 1.53
C ILE A 25 -2.99 15.79 1.34
N PHE A 26 -2.67 15.10 2.45
CA PHE A 26 -2.00 13.80 2.49
C PHE A 26 -2.98 12.71 2.89
N PRO A 27 -3.60 11.99 1.97
CA PRO A 27 -4.48 10.89 2.31
C PRO A 27 -3.66 9.71 2.86
N THR A 28 -3.88 9.34 4.11
CA THR A 28 -3.15 8.26 4.79
C THR A 28 -4.03 7.07 5.17
N SER A 29 -5.36 7.32 5.33
CA SER A 29 -6.31 6.29 5.68
C SER A 29 -6.68 5.43 4.48
N GLY A 30 -6.67 4.11 4.66
CA GLY A 30 -7.14 3.21 3.62
C GLY A 30 -8.66 3.23 3.39
N PHE A 31 -9.45 4.00 4.19
CA PHE A 31 -10.90 4.04 4.08
C PHE A 31 -11.41 5.22 3.26
N ASP A 32 -10.72 6.35 3.28
CA ASP A 32 -11.11 7.61 2.64
C ASP A 32 -10.30 7.95 1.39
N ILE A 33 -9.14 7.32 1.21
CA ILE A 33 -8.23 7.57 0.10
C ILE A 33 -8.92 7.48 -1.29
N TYR A 34 -9.87 6.57 -1.47
CA TYR A 34 -10.57 6.41 -2.75
C TYR A 34 -11.61 7.50 -2.99
N GLU A 35 -12.21 8.06 -1.94
CA GLU A 35 -13.08 9.23 -2.05
C GLU A 35 -12.26 10.46 -2.42
N PHE A 36 -11.10 10.67 -1.80
CA PHE A 36 -10.18 11.72 -2.22
C PHE A 36 -9.74 11.56 -3.69
N ALA A 37 -9.48 10.34 -4.15
CA ALA A 37 -9.11 10.10 -5.54
C ALA A 37 -10.22 10.47 -6.53
N ARG A 38 -11.49 10.18 -6.20
CA ARG A 38 -12.66 10.52 -7.03
C ARG A 38 -12.84 12.03 -7.18
N HIS A 39 -12.56 12.78 -6.12
CA HIS A 39 -12.73 14.22 -6.05
C HIS A 39 -11.42 15.01 -6.23
N LYS A 40 -10.32 14.32 -6.62
CA LYS A 40 -9.00 14.94 -6.74
C LYS A 40 -9.03 16.18 -7.63
N GLY A 41 -9.64 16.08 -8.83
CA GLY A 41 -9.72 17.20 -9.75
C GLY A 41 -10.52 18.40 -9.22
N GLU A 42 -11.58 18.16 -8.41
CA GLU A 42 -12.34 19.22 -7.77
C GLU A 42 -11.51 19.94 -6.70
N LEU A 43 -10.75 19.18 -5.91
CA LEU A 43 -9.84 19.71 -4.87
C LEU A 43 -8.70 20.51 -5.51
N GLU A 44 -8.10 20.00 -6.57
CA GLU A 44 -7.05 20.70 -7.32
C GLU A 44 -7.58 22.01 -7.97
N ALA A 45 -8.82 22.02 -8.43
CA ALA A 45 -9.48 23.23 -8.92
C ALA A 45 -9.71 24.30 -7.82
N MET A 46 -9.76 23.89 -6.55
CA MET A 46 -9.78 24.80 -5.37
C MET A 46 -8.37 25.30 -4.98
N GLY A 47 -7.32 24.92 -5.71
CA GLY A 47 -5.94 25.28 -5.41
C GLY A 47 -5.25 24.38 -4.38
N VAL A 48 -5.86 23.23 -4.05
CA VAL A 48 -5.31 22.27 -3.08
C VAL A 48 -4.46 21.22 -3.77
N VAL A 49 -3.24 20.99 -3.30
CA VAL A 49 -2.42 19.88 -3.77
C VAL A 49 -2.86 18.60 -3.09
N VAL A 50 -3.28 17.60 -3.87
CA VAL A 50 -3.66 16.28 -3.34
C VAL A 50 -2.52 15.30 -3.59
N ALA A 51 -1.77 14.96 -2.54
CA ALA A 51 -0.53 14.19 -2.61
C ALA A 51 -0.78 12.68 -2.76
N MET A 52 -1.35 12.28 -3.92
CA MET A 52 -1.72 10.90 -4.21
C MET A 52 -1.81 10.64 -5.72
N SER A 53 -1.88 9.35 -6.07
CA SER A 53 -2.11 8.90 -7.45
C SER A 53 -3.49 9.30 -7.97
N ASP A 54 -3.64 9.28 -9.29
CA ASP A 54 -4.91 9.56 -9.94
C ASP A 54 -5.91 8.40 -9.78
N ALA A 55 -7.19 8.66 -10.01
CA ALA A 55 -8.30 7.74 -9.75
C ALA A 55 -8.13 6.36 -10.42
N ASP A 56 -7.63 6.31 -11.66
CA ASP A 56 -7.45 5.05 -12.40
C ASP A 56 -6.35 4.17 -11.78
N ALA A 57 -5.22 4.76 -11.38
CA ALA A 57 -4.15 4.05 -10.69
C ALA A 57 -4.63 3.56 -9.31
N MET A 58 -5.38 4.41 -8.60
CA MET A 58 -5.99 4.06 -7.33
C MET A 58 -6.96 2.89 -7.46
N ALA A 59 -7.88 2.92 -8.43
CA ALA A 59 -8.84 1.86 -8.68
C ALA A 59 -8.14 0.52 -9.05
N THR A 60 -7.06 0.60 -9.82
CA THR A 60 -6.24 -0.58 -10.16
C THR A 60 -5.63 -1.21 -8.90
N CYS A 61 -5.07 -0.40 -8.00
CA CYS A 61 -4.45 -0.90 -6.78
C CYS A 61 -5.48 -1.41 -5.75
N GLU A 62 -6.69 -0.83 -5.72
CA GLU A 62 -7.77 -1.28 -4.84
C GLU A 62 -8.28 -2.67 -5.21
N ASN A 63 -8.42 -2.94 -6.51
CA ASN A 63 -8.90 -4.18 -7.05
C ASN A 63 -7.73 -5.13 -7.35
N LYS A 64 -7.47 -6.08 -6.46
CA LYS A 64 -6.35 -7.04 -6.58
C LYS A 64 -6.38 -7.87 -7.86
N TRP A 65 -7.56 -8.11 -8.43
CA TRP A 65 -7.69 -8.81 -9.72
C TRP A 65 -7.28 -7.91 -10.89
N GLN A 66 -7.69 -6.64 -10.90
CA GLN A 66 -7.25 -5.68 -11.92
C GLN A 66 -5.74 -5.42 -11.82
N PHE A 67 -5.20 -5.32 -10.61
CA PHE A 67 -3.77 -5.25 -10.38
C PHE A 67 -3.05 -6.45 -11.01
N TYR A 68 -3.52 -7.67 -10.74
CA TYR A 68 -2.95 -8.88 -11.34
C TYR A 68 -3.01 -8.83 -12.89
N LEU A 69 -4.17 -8.53 -13.46
CA LEU A 69 -4.34 -8.49 -14.93
C LEU A 69 -3.44 -7.46 -15.61
N LYS A 70 -3.22 -6.31 -14.99
CA LYS A 70 -2.36 -5.25 -15.55
C LYS A 70 -0.87 -5.53 -15.41
N THR A 71 -0.46 -6.40 -14.48
CA THR A 71 0.95 -6.60 -14.14
C THR A 71 1.46 -8.00 -14.45
N GLN A 72 0.59 -8.98 -14.72
CA GLN A 72 0.97 -10.34 -15.09
C GLN A 72 1.82 -10.35 -16.38
N GLY A 73 2.82 -11.23 -16.42
CA GLY A 73 3.74 -11.35 -17.55
C GLY A 73 4.78 -10.25 -17.64
N VAL A 74 4.66 -9.17 -16.84
CA VAL A 74 5.61 -8.06 -16.78
C VAL A 74 6.39 -8.04 -15.46
N PHE A 75 5.70 -8.30 -14.36
CA PHE A 75 6.27 -8.29 -13.01
C PHE A 75 6.17 -9.65 -12.34
N PRO A 76 7.06 -9.97 -11.37
CA PRO A 76 6.98 -11.20 -10.61
C PRO A 76 5.76 -11.16 -9.67
N LEU A 77 4.78 -12.00 -9.98
CA LEU A 77 3.54 -12.14 -9.22
C LEU A 77 3.37 -13.59 -8.76
N PRO A 78 2.64 -13.85 -7.66
CA PRO A 78 2.15 -15.18 -7.39
C PRO A 78 1.18 -15.61 -8.50
N GLU A 79 1.21 -16.87 -8.89
CA GLU A 79 0.14 -17.44 -9.72
C GLU A 79 -1.20 -17.12 -9.09
N THR A 80 -2.13 -16.59 -9.88
CA THR A 80 -3.40 -16.09 -9.37
C THR A 80 -4.55 -16.52 -10.27
N GLY A 81 -5.62 -17.00 -9.67
CA GLY A 81 -6.85 -17.41 -10.34
C GLY A 81 -8.10 -17.04 -9.56
N ARG A 82 -9.25 -17.33 -10.15
CA ARG A 82 -10.58 -17.11 -9.53
C ARG A 82 -11.47 -18.35 -9.59
N ASP A 83 -11.06 -19.38 -10.31
CA ASP A 83 -11.81 -20.63 -10.45
C ASP A 83 -11.23 -21.70 -9.53
N ALA A 84 -11.93 -21.98 -8.43
CA ALA A 84 -11.53 -23.00 -7.49
C ALA A 84 -11.51 -24.41 -8.11
N LYS A 85 -12.35 -24.69 -9.10
CA LYS A 85 -12.39 -26.00 -9.76
C LYS A 85 -11.17 -26.24 -10.65
N ALA A 86 -10.69 -25.18 -11.30
CA ALA A 86 -9.50 -25.25 -12.14
C ALA A 86 -8.19 -25.19 -11.34
N TRP A 87 -8.23 -24.74 -10.10
CA TRP A 87 -7.05 -24.62 -9.27
C TRP A 87 -6.57 -25.97 -8.74
N ASN A 88 -5.29 -26.31 -8.89
CA ASN A 88 -4.73 -27.61 -8.54
C ASN A 88 -3.42 -27.55 -7.73
N ARG A 89 -3.00 -26.35 -7.32
CA ARG A 89 -1.76 -26.12 -6.57
C ARG A 89 -2.05 -25.87 -5.10
N PHE A 90 -1.52 -26.73 -4.22
CA PHE A 90 -1.69 -26.64 -2.77
C PHE A 90 -0.35 -26.72 -2.04
N PRO A 91 -0.24 -26.08 -0.85
CA PRO A 91 -1.23 -25.17 -0.30
C PRO A 91 -1.43 -23.94 -1.18
N CYS A 92 -2.60 -23.29 -1.07
CA CYS A 92 -2.89 -22.04 -1.73
C CYS A 92 -3.43 -20.99 -0.74
N PHE A 93 -3.42 -19.74 -1.15
CA PHE A 93 -3.89 -18.63 -0.33
C PHE A 93 -5.12 -17.98 -0.97
N VAL A 94 -6.16 -17.80 -0.17
CA VAL A 94 -7.42 -17.19 -0.63
C VAL A 94 -7.59 -15.84 0.04
N LYS A 95 -7.93 -14.82 -0.74
CA LYS A 95 -8.16 -13.46 -0.24
C LYS A 95 -9.25 -12.74 -1.05
N PRO A 96 -10.00 -11.77 -0.46
CA PRO A 96 -10.97 -11.01 -1.22
C PRO A 96 -10.31 -10.13 -2.29
N VAL A 97 -10.99 -9.94 -3.42
CA VAL A 97 -10.59 -9.00 -4.48
C VAL A 97 -10.46 -7.59 -3.89
N PHE A 98 -11.44 -7.19 -3.09
CA PHE A 98 -11.43 -5.95 -2.33
C PHE A 98 -11.30 -6.26 -0.85
N GLY A 99 -10.28 -5.73 -0.18
CA GLY A 99 -10.09 -5.99 1.25
C GLY A 99 -8.81 -5.37 1.77
N LYS A 100 -8.74 -5.19 3.10
CA LYS A 100 -7.63 -4.54 3.82
C LYS A 100 -7.38 -5.25 5.15
N GLY A 101 -6.12 -5.18 5.64
CA GLY A 101 -5.76 -5.65 6.97
C GLY A 101 -5.90 -7.15 7.14
N SER A 102 -5.61 -7.95 6.12
CA SER A 102 -5.63 -9.41 6.13
C SER A 102 -6.98 -10.02 6.60
N ARG A 103 -8.09 -9.29 6.44
CA ARG A 103 -9.42 -9.80 6.76
C ARG A 103 -9.90 -10.74 5.67
N ASP A 104 -10.58 -11.81 6.08
CA ASP A 104 -11.10 -12.87 5.20
C ASP A 104 -10.04 -13.50 4.29
N THR A 105 -8.80 -13.63 4.81
CA THR A 105 -7.70 -14.30 4.13
C THR A 105 -7.47 -15.68 4.74
N HIS A 106 -7.30 -16.70 3.89
CA HIS A 106 -7.23 -18.09 4.33
C HIS A 106 -6.11 -18.84 3.63
N LEU A 107 -5.35 -19.63 4.39
CA LEU A 107 -4.46 -20.65 3.85
C LEU A 107 -5.27 -21.94 3.68
N CYS A 108 -5.34 -22.46 2.46
CA CYS A 108 -6.06 -23.68 2.13
C CYS A 108 -5.04 -24.78 1.78
N ALA A 109 -5.02 -25.83 2.59
CA ALA A 109 -4.17 -27.00 2.36
C ALA A 109 -4.83 -28.03 1.42
N THR A 110 -6.16 -28.03 1.33
CA THR A 110 -6.94 -29.00 0.55
C THR A 110 -7.95 -28.34 -0.39
N ARG A 111 -8.50 -29.15 -1.28
CA ARG A 111 -9.57 -28.76 -2.20
C ARG A 111 -10.84 -28.34 -1.46
N GLU A 112 -11.22 -29.09 -0.45
CA GLU A 112 -12.42 -28.86 0.36
C GLU A 112 -12.36 -27.51 1.08
N GLU A 113 -11.20 -27.17 1.65
CA GLU A 113 -10.97 -25.85 2.27
C GLU A 113 -11.06 -24.72 1.23
N LEU A 114 -10.47 -24.92 0.05
CA LEU A 114 -10.53 -23.95 -1.03
C LEU A 114 -11.98 -23.69 -1.47
N GLU A 115 -12.75 -24.74 -1.72
CA GLU A 115 -14.16 -24.63 -2.13
C GLU A 115 -15.01 -23.95 -1.05
N PHE A 116 -14.77 -24.24 0.22
CA PHE A 116 -15.46 -23.60 1.34
C PHE A 116 -15.22 -22.08 1.39
N HIS A 117 -13.97 -21.63 1.15
CA HIS A 117 -13.62 -20.22 1.23
C HIS A 117 -13.91 -19.44 -0.07
N THR A 118 -14.19 -20.12 -1.17
CA THR A 118 -14.48 -19.51 -2.48
C THR A 118 -15.93 -19.66 -2.92
N LEU A 119 -16.86 -19.80 -1.97
CA LEU A 119 -18.30 -19.85 -2.28
C LEU A 119 -18.73 -18.69 -3.20
N PRO A 120 -19.67 -18.91 -4.16
CA PRO A 120 -20.02 -17.94 -5.20
C PRO A 120 -20.45 -16.56 -4.71
N ALA A 121 -20.92 -16.45 -3.47
CA ALA A 121 -21.29 -15.16 -2.86
C ALA A 121 -20.08 -14.29 -2.46
N ARG A 122 -18.87 -14.82 -2.54
CA ARG A 122 -17.63 -14.15 -2.14
C ARG A 122 -16.78 -13.86 -3.37
N ASP A 123 -16.39 -12.60 -3.54
CA ASP A 123 -15.49 -12.19 -4.62
C ASP A 123 -14.04 -12.39 -4.19
N MET A 124 -13.54 -13.62 -4.38
CA MET A 124 -12.24 -14.08 -3.88
C MET A 124 -11.23 -14.30 -5.00
N LEU A 125 -9.95 -14.12 -4.66
CA LEU A 125 -8.79 -14.55 -5.44
C LEU A 125 -8.16 -15.77 -4.79
N ILE A 126 -7.65 -16.67 -5.62
CA ILE A 126 -6.83 -17.81 -5.23
C ILE A 126 -5.41 -17.50 -5.70
N GLN A 127 -4.44 -17.63 -4.81
CA GLN A 127 -3.04 -17.39 -5.13
C GLN A 127 -2.15 -18.53 -4.67
N GLU A 128 -1.03 -18.73 -5.37
CA GLU A 128 0.01 -19.64 -4.89
C GLU A 128 0.45 -19.20 -3.49
N TYR A 129 0.71 -20.16 -2.63
CA TYR A 129 1.29 -19.91 -1.33
C TYR A 129 2.77 -19.56 -1.46
N LEU A 130 3.17 -18.46 -0.85
CA LEU A 130 4.57 -18.02 -0.80
C LEU A 130 5.10 -18.26 0.62
N PRO A 131 6.07 -19.18 0.82
CA PRO A 131 6.56 -19.55 2.15
C PRO A 131 7.59 -18.56 2.74
N GLY A 132 8.25 -17.76 1.88
CA GLY A 132 9.38 -16.93 2.28
C GLY A 132 9.02 -15.72 3.13
N GLU A 133 10.03 -14.90 3.42
CA GLU A 133 9.86 -13.65 4.19
C GLU A 133 8.95 -12.65 3.49
N GLU A 134 8.22 -11.87 4.28
CA GLU A 134 7.34 -10.80 3.83
C GLU A 134 8.02 -9.44 3.99
N TYR A 135 7.86 -8.61 2.96
CA TYR A 135 8.46 -7.29 2.88
C TYR A 135 7.41 -6.22 2.60
N THR A 136 7.72 -5.04 3.04
CA THR A 136 7.06 -3.81 2.60
C THR A 136 8.13 -2.90 2.03
N VAL A 137 7.88 -2.33 0.85
CA VAL A 137 8.75 -1.33 0.24
C VAL A 137 8.00 0.00 0.22
N ASP A 138 8.55 0.99 0.91
CA ASP A 138 8.04 2.35 0.83
C ASP A 138 8.65 3.03 -0.41
N VAL A 139 7.80 3.49 -1.31
CA VAL A 139 8.17 4.12 -2.58
C VAL A 139 7.70 5.57 -2.58
N LEU A 140 8.50 6.47 -3.10
CA LEU A 140 8.11 7.84 -3.41
C LEU A 140 8.24 8.06 -4.91
N SER A 141 7.15 8.47 -5.54
CA SER A 141 7.15 9.13 -6.85
C SER A 141 6.84 10.62 -6.65
N ASP A 142 7.28 11.45 -7.57
CA ASP A 142 6.80 12.83 -7.60
C ASP A 142 5.32 12.92 -8.08
N LEU A 143 4.76 14.11 -8.08
CA LEU A 143 3.37 14.31 -8.52
C LEU A 143 3.19 14.29 -10.04
N SER A 144 4.28 14.24 -10.82
CA SER A 144 4.25 13.95 -12.26
C SER A 144 4.19 12.44 -12.56
N GLY A 145 4.52 11.59 -11.56
CA GLY A 145 4.58 10.13 -11.68
C GLY A 145 5.99 9.59 -11.94
N ALA A 146 7.05 10.40 -11.79
CA ALA A 146 8.43 9.92 -11.86
C ALA A 146 8.82 9.25 -10.53
N PRO A 147 9.14 7.93 -10.50
CA PRO A 147 9.59 7.26 -9.30
C PRO A 147 11.00 7.73 -8.90
N LEU A 148 11.19 8.06 -7.62
CA LEU A 148 12.41 8.71 -7.10
C LEU A 148 13.21 7.80 -6.18
N LEU A 149 12.56 7.08 -5.28
CA LEU A 149 13.22 6.20 -4.32
C LEU A 149 12.31 5.04 -3.89
N ALA A 150 12.94 3.96 -3.44
CA ALA A 150 12.29 2.81 -2.84
C ALA A 150 13.13 2.35 -1.64
N VAL A 151 12.48 2.02 -0.51
CA VAL A 151 13.14 1.60 0.73
C VAL A 151 12.53 0.29 1.22
N PRO A 152 13.23 -0.84 1.04
CA PRO A 152 12.79 -2.14 1.50
C PRO A 152 12.81 -2.30 3.03
N ARG A 153 11.79 -2.93 3.56
CA ARG A 153 11.66 -3.28 4.99
C ARG A 153 11.17 -4.72 5.13
N ALA A 154 11.92 -5.57 5.83
CA ALA A 154 11.45 -6.88 6.24
C ALA A 154 10.43 -6.74 7.39
N ARG A 155 9.36 -7.52 7.33
CA ARG A 155 8.29 -7.57 8.33
C ARG A 155 8.59 -8.71 9.31
N LEU A 156 9.36 -8.41 10.36
CA LEU A 156 9.79 -9.43 11.34
C LEU A 156 8.64 -9.89 12.25
N GLU A 157 7.74 -8.95 12.58
CA GLU A 157 6.53 -9.22 13.35
C GLU A 157 5.44 -8.23 12.94
N THR A 158 4.21 -8.71 12.86
CA THR A 158 3.06 -7.87 12.49
C THR A 158 1.93 -8.01 13.51
N LYS A 159 1.25 -6.89 13.80
CA LYS A 159 0.01 -6.85 14.58
C LYS A 159 -1.02 -6.07 13.78
N ASP A 160 -2.19 -6.66 13.56
CA ASP A 160 -3.30 -6.06 12.78
C ASP A 160 -2.86 -5.57 11.38
N GLY A 161 -1.97 -6.33 10.71
CA GLY A 161 -1.45 -5.99 9.38
C GLY A 161 -0.41 -4.87 9.37
N ILE A 162 0.04 -4.37 10.53
CA ILE A 162 1.09 -3.34 10.65
C ILE A 162 2.33 -3.96 11.30
N SER A 163 3.53 -3.64 10.79
CA SER A 163 4.77 -4.13 11.39
C SER A 163 4.97 -3.55 12.80
N SER A 164 5.05 -4.44 13.80
CA SER A 164 5.48 -4.11 15.17
C SER A 164 6.99 -4.21 15.32
N LYS A 165 7.62 -5.13 14.57
CA LYS A 165 9.08 -5.23 14.42
C LYS A 165 9.44 -5.30 12.94
N GLY A 166 10.51 -4.63 12.55
CA GLY A 166 10.97 -4.65 11.18
C GLY A 166 12.43 -4.26 11.05
N ARG A 167 13.01 -4.62 9.92
CA ARG A 167 14.37 -4.29 9.55
C ARG A 167 14.36 -3.52 8.24
N VAL A 168 14.89 -2.31 8.24
CA VAL A 168 15.20 -1.56 7.00
C VAL A 168 16.54 -2.09 6.47
N PHE A 169 16.61 -2.37 5.17
CA PHE A 169 17.79 -2.94 4.54
C PHE A 169 17.86 -2.51 3.06
N ARG A 170 18.96 -2.81 2.40
CA ARG A 170 19.13 -2.59 0.96
C ARG A 170 18.90 -3.87 0.18
N ASP A 171 18.13 -3.77 -0.90
CA ASP A 171 17.94 -4.85 -1.87
C ASP A 171 17.71 -4.18 -3.25
N GLU A 172 18.77 -4.12 -4.05
CA GLU A 172 18.75 -3.39 -5.32
C GLU A 172 17.76 -3.96 -6.34
N GLU A 173 17.54 -5.30 -6.31
CA GLU A 173 16.54 -5.93 -7.16
C GLU A 173 15.13 -5.49 -6.76
N MET A 174 14.82 -5.53 -5.46
CA MET A 174 13.51 -5.15 -4.92
C MET A 174 13.26 -3.64 -5.10
N GLU A 175 14.26 -2.79 -4.86
CA GLU A 175 14.21 -1.35 -5.10
C GLU A 175 13.87 -1.06 -6.57
N ARG A 176 14.61 -1.66 -7.53
CA ARG A 176 14.40 -1.51 -8.97
C ARG A 176 13.01 -1.97 -9.41
N LEU A 177 12.60 -3.17 -8.99
CA LEU A 177 11.29 -3.73 -9.33
C LEU A 177 10.14 -2.82 -8.85
N CYS A 178 10.26 -2.26 -7.63
CA CYS A 178 9.25 -1.36 -7.08
C CYS A 178 9.18 -0.02 -7.82
N LEU A 179 10.32 0.55 -8.22
CA LEU A 179 10.36 1.78 -9.03
C LEU A 179 9.77 1.54 -10.43
N GLU A 180 10.10 0.42 -11.06
CA GLU A 180 9.53 0.04 -12.36
C GLU A 180 8.02 -0.18 -12.28
N LEU A 181 7.53 -0.86 -11.24
CA LEU A 181 6.10 -1.06 -11.03
C LEU A 181 5.37 0.27 -10.76
N ALA A 182 5.96 1.18 -9.98
CA ALA A 182 5.40 2.49 -9.73
C ALA A 182 5.21 3.28 -11.05
N ARG A 183 6.22 3.25 -11.93
CA ARG A 183 6.16 3.87 -13.25
C ARG A 183 5.09 3.22 -14.13
N HIS A 184 5.06 1.89 -14.18
CA HIS A 184 4.13 1.12 -15.01
C HIS A 184 2.65 1.40 -14.64
N LEU A 185 2.36 1.56 -13.34
CA LEU A 185 1.02 1.86 -12.84
C LEU A 185 0.70 3.36 -12.79
N GLY A 186 1.64 4.24 -13.14
CA GLY A 186 1.47 5.69 -13.07
C GLY A 186 1.24 6.21 -11.64
N LEU A 187 1.93 5.60 -10.67
CA LEU A 187 1.75 5.97 -9.26
C LEU A 187 2.42 7.31 -8.95
N LYS A 188 1.70 8.16 -8.21
CA LYS A 188 2.13 9.50 -7.77
C LYS A 188 2.14 9.57 -6.26
N GLY A 189 3.08 10.34 -5.71
CA GLY A 189 3.23 10.46 -4.26
C GLY A 189 3.73 9.18 -3.58
N PRO A 190 3.42 9.00 -2.29
CA PRO A 190 3.89 7.88 -1.51
C PRO A 190 3.10 6.60 -1.82
N THR A 191 3.79 5.49 -1.87
CA THR A 191 3.20 4.17 -2.09
C THR A 191 3.87 3.14 -1.19
N CYS A 192 3.09 2.18 -0.70
CA CYS A 192 3.54 1.07 0.12
C CYS A 192 3.27 -0.23 -0.64
N MET A 193 4.31 -0.89 -1.15
CA MET A 193 4.21 -2.14 -1.89
C MET A 193 4.54 -3.32 -0.98
N GLN A 194 3.76 -4.39 -1.06
CA GLN A 194 4.02 -5.60 -0.29
C GLN A 194 4.50 -6.72 -1.21
N LEU A 195 5.60 -7.35 -0.80
CA LEU A 195 6.21 -8.46 -1.49
C LEU A 195 6.43 -9.63 -0.52
N LYS A 196 6.50 -10.82 -1.09
CA LYS A 196 6.89 -12.02 -0.36
C LYS A 196 7.78 -12.89 -1.23
N ARG A 197 8.76 -13.58 -0.64
CA ARG A 197 9.62 -14.46 -1.44
C ARG A 197 8.95 -15.80 -1.69
N ASP A 198 9.13 -16.34 -2.90
CA ASP A 198 8.76 -17.70 -3.26
C ASP A 198 9.79 -18.73 -2.71
N GLU A 199 9.58 -20.01 -2.99
CA GLU A 199 10.49 -21.08 -2.58
C GLU A 199 11.91 -20.93 -3.14
N ALA A 200 12.05 -20.29 -4.30
CA ALA A 200 13.35 -20.00 -4.92
C ALA A 200 13.99 -18.71 -4.40
N GLY A 201 13.37 -18.04 -3.41
CA GLY A 201 13.86 -16.79 -2.84
C GLY A 201 13.58 -15.56 -3.67
N ARG A 202 12.79 -15.64 -4.75
CA ARG A 202 12.48 -14.51 -5.64
C ARG A 202 11.34 -13.67 -5.07
N PRO A 203 11.44 -12.33 -5.05
CA PRO A 203 10.38 -11.47 -4.56
C PRO A 203 9.20 -11.46 -5.53
N LYS A 204 7.97 -11.62 -5.02
CA LYS A 204 6.71 -11.51 -5.76
C LYS A 204 5.80 -10.48 -5.13
N PHE A 205 5.18 -9.64 -5.94
CA PHE A 205 4.27 -8.60 -5.48
C PHE A 205 2.94 -9.18 -5.01
N MET A 206 2.55 -8.85 -3.77
CA MET A 206 1.30 -9.30 -3.15
C MET A 206 0.17 -8.28 -3.30
N GLU A 207 0.49 -6.99 -3.10
CA GLU A 207 -0.43 -5.86 -3.23
C GLU A 207 0.33 -4.53 -3.27
N VAL A 208 -0.34 -3.51 -3.78
CA VAL A 208 0.13 -2.13 -3.79
C VAL A 208 -0.87 -1.24 -3.06
N ASN A 209 -0.40 -0.52 -2.07
CA ASN A 209 -1.18 0.45 -1.32
C ASN A 209 -0.67 1.85 -1.67
N PRO A 210 -1.35 2.62 -2.56
CA PRO A 210 -0.87 3.92 -3.03
C PRO A 210 -1.10 5.02 -1.98
N ARG A 211 -0.44 4.88 -0.85
CA ARG A 211 -0.46 5.76 0.31
C ARG A 211 0.73 5.49 1.23
N ILE A 212 0.93 6.37 2.20
CA ILE A 212 1.89 6.15 3.29
C ILE A 212 1.49 4.87 4.06
N GLY A 213 2.43 3.95 4.22
CA GLY A 213 2.24 2.72 4.97
C GLY A 213 2.25 2.93 6.48
N GLY A 214 1.52 2.11 7.25
CA GLY A 214 1.55 2.17 8.73
C GLY A 214 2.93 1.90 9.36
N GLY A 215 3.86 1.32 8.58
CA GLY A 215 5.26 1.09 8.98
C GLY A 215 6.26 2.13 8.46
N SER A 216 5.83 3.16 7.72
CA SER A 216 6.74 4.13 7.08
C SER A 216 7.59 4.94 8.07
N MET A 217 7.21 4.99 9.36
CA MET A 217 8.06 5.55 10.40
C MET A 217 9.43 4.83 10.48
N PHE A 218 9.52 3.54 10.16
CA PHE A 218 10.79 2.81 10.13
C PHE A 218 11.72 3.38 9.05
N THR A 219 11.16 3.73 7.89
CA THR A 219 11.87 4.40 6.80
C THR A 219 12.33 5.79 7.22
N THR A 220 11.50 6.53 7.94
CA THR A 220 11.87 7.86 8.51
C THR A 220 13.02 7.72 9.52
N LEU A 221 12.96 6.76 10.43
CA LEU A 221 14.02 6.48 11.40
C LEU A 221 15.33 6.03 10.73
N ALA A 222 15.23 5.36 9.58
CA ALA A 222 16.38 5.02 8.74
C ALA A 222 16.99 6.23 8.00
N GLY A 223 16.41 7.42 8.14
CA GLY A 223 16.91 8.68 7.58
C GLY A 223 16.19 9.15 6.30
N VAL A 224 15.17 8.42 5.83
CA VAL A 224 14.38 8.80 4.63
C VAL A 224 12.96 9.21 5.04
N ASN A 225 12.75 10.50 5.24
CA ASN A 225 11.46 11.06 5.64
C ASN A 225 10.58 11.35 4.41
N ILE A 226 9.86 10.35 3.93
CA ILE A 226 9.00 10.45 2.74
C ILE A 226 8.01 11.63 2.80
N PRO A 227 7.26 11.88 3.89
CA PRO A 227 6.40 13.05 3.98
C PRO A 227 7.14 14.37 3.78
N MET A 228 8.31 14.54 4.39
CA MET A 228 9.11 15.75 4.23
C MET A 228 9.64 15.91 2.80
N LEU A 229 10.14 14.82 2.20
CA LEU A 229 10.61 14.84 0.81
C LEU A 229 9.49 15.24 -0.15
N LEU A 230 8.28 14.75 0.08
CA LEU A 230 7.14 15.13 -0.75
C LEU A 230 6.75 16.59 -0.58
N LEU A 231 6.82 17.15 0.64
CA LEU A 231 6.64 18.58 0.87
C LEU A 231 7.69 19.43 0.15
N GLN A 232 8.94 18.99 0.15
CA GLN A 232 10.02 19.65 -0.60
C GLN A 232 9.74 19.64 -2.10
N LEU A 233 9.30 18.52 -2.67
CA LEU A 233 8.90 18.42 -4.08
C LEU A 233 7.72 19.36 -4.41
N ILE A 234 6.71 19.42 -3.55
CA ILE A 234 5.56 20.34 -3.72
C ILE A 234 6.01 21.80 -3.68
N ALA A 235 7.01 22.11 -2.86
CA ALA A 235 7.63 23.44 -2.79
C ALA A 235 8.59 23.75 -3.97
N GLY A 236 8.73 22.83 -4.94
CA GLY A 236 9.60 23.01 -6.10
C GLY A 236 11.11 22.86 -5.79
N MET A 237 11.45 22.23 -4.67
CA MET A 237 12.84 22.00 -4.28
C MET A 237 13.40 20.74 -4.95
N GLU A 238 14.65 20.80 -5.36
CA GLU A 238 15.39 19.60 -5.76
C GLU A 238 15.72 18.73 -4.54
N LEU A 239 15.53 17.42 -4.68
CA LEU A 239 15.87 16.48 -3.61
C LEU A 239 17.34 16.05 -3.73
N ALA A 240 18.07 16.15 -2.63
CA ALA A 240 19.36 15.49 -2.52
C ALA A 240 19.20 13.95 -2.59
N PRO A 241 20.20 13.20 -3.08
CA PRO A 241 20.18 11.75 -3.08
C PRO A 241 19.91 11.18 -1.68
N GLN A 242 18.92 10.30 -1.58
CA GLN A 242 18.51 9.69 -0.32
C GLN A 242 19.14 8.30 -0.15
N LYS A 243 19.61 8.01 1.05
CA LYS A 243 20.14 6.67 1.40
C LYS A 243 19.65 6.29 2.79
N ALA A 244 18.83 5.23 2.82
CA ALA A 244 18.38 4.66 4.08
C ALA A 244 19.54 3.95 4.80
N LYS A 245 19.60 4.10 6.13
CA LYS A 245 20.46 3.31 6.99
C LYS A 245 19.81 1.94 7.23
N GLU A 246 20.62 0.91 7.32
CA GLU A 246 20.16 -0.40 7.75
C GLU A 246 19.96 -0.39 9.27
N ILE A 247 18.72 -0.58 9.71
CA ILE A 247 18.34 -0.57 11.12
C ILE A 247 17.27 -1.61 11.42
N VAL A 248 17.21 -2.05 12.67
CA VAL A 248 16.09 -2.82 13.21
C VAL A 248 15.27 -1.88 14.10
N VAL A 249 13.96 -1.89 13.91
CA VAL A 249 13.03 -1.07 14.67
C VAL A 249 12.02 -1.96 15.38
N LEU A 250 11.79 -1.65 16.64
CA LEU A 250 10.80 -2.29 17.50
C LEU A 250 9.81 -1.23 17.98
N ARG A 251 8.52 -1.54 17.95
CA ARG A 251 7.46 -0.73 18.57
C ARG A 251 7.06 -1.35 19.91
N TYR A 252 6.81 -0.52 20.88
CA TYR A 252 6.29 -0.91 22.17
C TYR A 252 5.12 0.01 22.55
N TYR A 253 4.28 -0.46 23.45
CA TYR A 253 3.21 0.33 24.05
C TYR A 253 3.72 0.95 25.35
N GLU A 254 3.26 2.15 25.65
CA GLU A 254 3.51 2.85 26.89
C GLU A 254 2.17 3.35 27.43
N GLU A 255 1.89 3.08 28.70
CA GLU A 255 0.68 3.49 29.38
C GLU A 255 0.85 4.91 29.92
N VAL A 256 -0.15 5.75 29.67
CA VAL A 256 -0.25 7.09 30.25
C VAL A 256 -1.45 7.12 31.18
N VAL A 257 -1.20 7.39 32.45
CA VAL A 257 -2.27 7.59 33.41
C VAL A 257 -2.76 9.03 33.32
N LEU A 258 -4.04 9.20 33.06
CA LEU A 258 -4.70 10.50 33.10
C LEU A 258 -5.46 10.60 34.41
N ASP A 259 -5.12 11.57 35.26
CA ASP A 259 -5.92 11.90 36.43
C ASP A 259 -7.27 12.45 35.97
N ASN A 260 -8.35 11.85 36.44
CA ASN A 260 -9.69 12.36 36.18
C ASN A 260 -9.81 13.74 36.85
N GLN A 261 -9.82 14.80 36.04
CA GLN A 261 -10.21 16.15 36.46
C GLN A 261 -11.71 16.31 36.42
#